data_0927f81677839b06f1b138293e02cdc6
#
_entry.id   0927f81677839b06f1b138293e02cdc6
#
_cell.length_a   1.000
_cell.length_b   1.000
_cell.length_c   1.000
_cell.angle_alpha   90.00
_cell.angle_beta   90.00
_cell.angle_gamma   90.00
#
_symmetry.space_group_name_H-M   'P 1'
#
loop_
_entity.id
_entity.type
_entity.pdbx_description
1 polymer ?
#
loop_
_entity_poly.entity_id
_entity_poly.type
_entity_poly.pdbx_seq_one_letter_code
_entity_poly.pdbx_strand_id
1 'polypeptide(L)'
;MYKRQDLHGSFAVDLFAKRNDLWIHNREGIARVSSKILAGEKITMSVQTGHLAVDETIPSEIRLCAYPPVEKVDVLIADNMEEIFRKEAAELLLKPKKYILGAGCKKGTDSVKLEAFLRKILEEQDIAIEQVAALASIDVKKEERCLLEFSEKYRIPFQTYPAQKLQTVYGTFHGSDFVKSQVGVDNVCCLLYTSPSPRD
;
A
#
# COMPACT_ATOMS: atom_id res chain seq x y z
N MET A 1 2.17 -27.31 -16.07
CA MET A 1 2.08 -26.02 -16.76
C MET A 1 0.59 -25.74 -17.02
N TYR A 2 -0.12 -25.17 -16.05
CA TYR A 2 -1.54 -24.87 -16.19
C TYR A 2 -1.67 -23.53 -16.93
N LYS A 3 -2.20 -23.56 -18.14
CA LYS A 3 -2.64 -22.37 -18.87
C LYS A 3 -3.77 -21.71 -18.04
N ARG A 4 -3.55 -20.50 -17.53
CA ARG A 4 -4.63 -19.61 -17.07
C ARG A 4 -5.52 -19.38 -18.29
N GLN A 5 -6.68 -20.00 -18.33
CA GLN A 5 -7.74 -19.58 -19.23
C GLN A 5 -8.21 -18.22 -18.73
N ASP A 6 -8.16 -17.24 -19.60
CA ASP A 6 -8.76 -15.92 -19.36
C ASP A 6 -10.27 -16.10 -19.22
N LEU A 7 -10.71 -16.22 -17.97
CA LEU A 7 -12.11 -16.17 -17.61
C LEU A 7 -12.55 -14.70 -17.77
N HIS A 8 -13.00 -14.36 -18.96
CA HIS A 8 -13.65 -13.09 -19.24
C HIS A 8 -14.84 -12.94 -18.30
N GLY A 9 -14.71 -12.05 -17.30
CA GLY A 9 -15.80 -11.59 -16.45
C GLY A 9 -15.84 -12.10 -15.02
N SER A 10 -14.94 -12.98 -14.56
CA SER A 10 -14.94 -13.38 -13.15
C SER A 10 -14.07 -12.47 -12.30
N PHE A 11 -14.57 -12.09 -11.12
CA PHE A 11 -13.85 -11.34 -10.11
C PHE A 11 -12.60 -12.09 -9.64
N ALA A 12 -11.42 -11.50 -9.87
CA ALA A 12 -10.15 -12.04 -9.41
C ALA A 12 -9.61 -11.16 -8.27
N VAL A 13 -9.53 -11.73 -7.06
CA VAL A 13 -9.12 -11.03 -5.83
C VAL A 13 -7.77 -10.33 -5.97
N ASP A 14 -6.78 -11.00 -6.57
CA ASP A 14 -5.43 -10.47 -6.74
C ASP A 14 -5.39 -9.27 -7.71
N LEU A 15 -6.15 -9.33 -8.79
CA LEU A 15 -6.27 -8.24 -9.75
C LEU A 15 -7.05 -7.07 -9.14
N PHE A 16 -8.12 -7.35 -8.42
CA PHE A 16 -8.90 -6.34 -7.72
C PHE A 16 -8.05 -5.62 -6.66
N ALA A 17 -7.32 -6.36 -5.83
CA ALA A 17 -6.43 -5.78 -4.83
C ALA A 17 -5.35 -4.90 -5.47
N LYS A 18 -4.76 -5.36 -6.59
CA LYS A 18 -3.75 -4.59 -7.31
C LYS A 18 -4.29 -3.30 -7.92
N ARG A 19 -5.50 -3.32 -8.52
CA ARG A 19 -6.14 -2.15 -9.13
C ARG A 19 -6.53 -1.07 -8.12
N ASN A 20 -6.85 -1.50 -6.88
CA ASN A 20 -7.30 -0.62 -5.82
C ASN A 20 -6.22 -0.31 -4.78
N ASP A 21 -4.94 -0.55 -5.08
CA ASP A 21 -3.80 -0.34 -4.16
C ASP A 21 -4.01 -0.97 -2.79
N LEU A 22 -4.55 -2.19 -2.80
CA LEU A 22 -4.77 -2.99 -1.60
C LEU A 22 -3.70 -4.08 -1.47
N TRP A 23 -3.42 -4.50 -0.25
CA TRP A 23 -2.65 -5.70 0.00
C TRP A 23 -3.50 -6.76 0.70
N ILE A 24 -3.18 -8.00 0.44
CA ILE A 24 -3.92 -9.15 0.96
C ILE A 24 -3.31 -9.55 2.30
N HIS A 25 -4.06 -9.33 3.39
CA HIS A 25 -3.57 -9.61 4.73
C HIS A 25 -3.53 -11.12 5.03
N ASN A 26 -4.59 -11.86 4.67
CA ASN A 26 -4.67 -13.30 4.89
C ASN A 26 -4.90 -14.05 3.57
N ARG A 27 -3.83 -14.62 3.02
CA ARG A 27 -3.88 -15.33 1.73
C ARG A 27 -4.77 -16.58 1.72
N GLU A 28 -5.02 -17.16 2.88
CA GLU A 28 -5.91 -18.31 3.03
C GLU A 28 -7.35 -18.02 2.58
N GLY A 29 -7.82 -16.78 2.78
CA GLY A 29 -9.13 -16.33 2.34
C GLY A 29 -9.30 -16.29 0.83
N ILE A 30 -8.22 -16.15 0.05
CA ILE A 30 -8.29 -16.11 -1.43
C ILE A 30 -8.94 -17.38 -1.98
N ALA A 31 -8.52 -18.54 -1.51
CA ALA A 31 -9.02 -19.81 -2.02
C ALA A 31 -10.52 -19.97 -1.75
N ARG A 32 -10.99 -19.55 -0.57
CA ARG A 32 -12.42 -19.63 -0.20
C ARG A 32 -13.26 -18.69 -1.04
N VAL A 33 -12.85 -17.44 -1.19
CA VAL A 33 -13.54 -16.44 -2.02
C VAL A 33 -13.56 -16.89 -3.47
N SER A 34 -12.45 -17.34 -4.02
CA SER A 34 -12.34 -17.81 -5.40
C SER A 34 -13.21 -19.05 -5.64
N SER A 35 -13.31 -19.99 -4.68
CA SER A 35 -14.15 -21.17 -4.80
C SER A 35 -15.63 -20.81 -4.90
N LYS A 36 -16.10 -19.84 -4.11
CA LYS A 36 -17.50 -19.35 -4.21
C LYS A 36 -17.78 -18.73 -5.58
N ILE A 37 -16.88 -17.91 -6.08
CA ILE A 37 -17.03 -17.28 -7.40
C ILE A 37 -17.07 -18.32 -8.52
N LEU A 38 -16.19 -19.33 -8.46
CA LEU A 38 -16.18 -20.42 -9.43
C LEU A 38 -17.45 -21.31 -9.36
N ALA A 39 -18.07 -21.38 -8.18
CA ALA A 39 -19.37 -22.03 -8.00
C ALA A 39 -20.56 -21.18 -8.50
N GLY A 40 -20.32 -19.96 -8.99
CA GLY A 40 -21.37 -19.04 -9.41
C GLY A 40 -22.11 -18.35 -8.27
N GLU A 41 -21.57 -18.41 -7.05
CA GLU A 41 -22.14 -17.76 -5.88
C GLU A 41 -21.76 -16.26 -5.86
N LYS A 42 -22.67 -15.44 -5.33
CA LYS A 42 -22.33 -14.04 -5.04
C LYS A 42 -21.53 -13.96 -3.75
N ILE A 43 -20.46 -13.16 -3.78
CA ILE A 43 -19.66 -12.85 -2.59
C ILE A 43 -20.12 -11.56 -1.94
N THR A 44 -20.02 -11.51 -0.62
CA THR A 44 -20.31 -10.32 0.18
C THR A 44 -19.05 -9.52 0.44
N MET A 45 -19.12 -8.20 0.28
CA MET A 45 -18.01 -7.29 0.52
C MET A 45 -18.45 -6.12 1.41
N SER A 46 -17.69 -5.86 2.46
CA SER A 46 -17.83 -4.65 3.30
C SER A 46 -16.59 -3.78 3.17
N VAL A 47 -16.79 -2.48 3.06
CA VAL A 47 -15.72 -1.50 2.80
C VAL A 47 -15.80 -0.39 3.82
N GLN A 48 -14.70 -0.13 4.51
CA GLN A 48 -14.55 1.03 5.38
C GLN A 48 -14.61 2.31 4.54
N THR A 49 -15.41 3.27 4.98
CA THR A 49 -15.62 4.55 4.27
C THR A 49 -14.28 5.23 3.93
N GLY A 50 -14.13 5.68 2.69
CA GLY A 50 -12.93 6.39 2.22
C GLY A 50 -11.82 5.50 1.65
N HIS A 51 -12.01 4.19 1.57
CA HIS A 51 -10.97 3.26 1.11
C HIS A 51 -11.16 2.65 -0.29
N LEU A 52 -12.26 2.93 -0.94
CA LEU A 52 -12.42 2.68 -2.37
C LEU A 52 -12.87 3.97 -3.04
N ALA A 53 -12.12 4.43 -4.03
CA ALA A 53 -12.69 5.25 -5.08
C ALA A 53 -13.60 4.34 -5.89
N VAL A 54 -14.88 4.35 -5.56
CA VAL A 54 -15.90 3.53 -6.25
C VAL A 54 -16.22 4.24 -7.57
N ASP A 55 -15.28 4.22 -8.49
CA ASP A 55 -15.49 4.80 -9.83
C ASP A 55 -15.65 3.74 -10.91
N GLU A 56 -15.54 2.47 -10.55
CA GLU A 56 -15.76 1.37 -11.49
C GLU A 56 -16.93 0.52 -10.99
N THR A 57 -17.79 0.16 -11.91
CA THR A 57 -18.88 -0.77 -11.72
C THR A 57 -18.39 -1.98 -10.91
N ILE A 58 -18.90 -2.07 -9.67
CA ILE A 58 -18.63 -3.24 -8.82
C ILE A 58 -19.08 -4.46 -9.61
N PRO A 59 -18.24 -5.49 -9.76
CA PRO A 59 -18.59 -6.69 -10.47
C PRO A 59 -19.91 -7.27 -9.96
N SER A 60 -20.74 -7.81 -10.87
CA SER A 60 -22.07 -8.34 -10.56
C SER A 60 -22.06 -9.50 -9.54
N GLU A 61 -20.91 -10.12 -9.37
CA GLU A 61 -20.63 -11.19 -8.42
C GLU A 61 -20.52 -10.67 -6.98
N ILE A 62 -20.35 -9.35 -6.80
CA ILE A 62 -20.16 -8.73 -5.47
C ILE A 62 -21.45 -8.10 -4.99
N ARG A 63 -21.86 -8.47 -3.77
CA ARG A 63 -22.89 -7.79 -3.00
C ARG A 63 -22.25 -6.94 -1.91
N LEU A 64 -22.40 -5.63 -1.99
CA LEU A 64 -21.93 -4.73 -0.93
C LEU A 64 -22.79 -4.84 0.32
N CYS A 65 -22.13 -4.86 1.46
CA CYS A 65 -22.71 -4.83 2.80
C CYS A 65 -22.29 -3.56 3.54
N ALA A 66 -23.08 -3.17 4.54
CA ALA A 66 -22.74 -2.02 5.39
C ALA A 66 -21.40 -2.24 6.13
N TYR A 67 -20.74 -1.14 6.47
CA TYR A 67 -19.57 -1.13 7.35
C TYR A 67 -19.91 -0.45 8.68
N PRO A 68 -19.52 -1.00 9.83
CA PRO A 68 -18.91 -2.32 10.02
C PRO A 68 -19.91 -3.45 9.70
N PRO A 69 -19.45 -4.62 9.22
CA PRO A 69 -20.34 -5.71 8.87
C PRO A 69 -21.00 -6.30 10.13
N VAL A 70 -22.31 -6.54 10.07
CA VAL A 70 -23.08 -7.15 11.17
C VAL A 70 -22.89 -8.67 11.19
N GLU A 71 -22.74 -9.27 10.00
CA GLU A 71 -22.48 -10.70 9.81
C GLU A 71 -21.14 -10.88 9.11
N LYS A 72 -20.57 -12.09 9.21
CA LYS A 72 -19.32 -12.42 8.54
C LYS A 72 -19.46 -12.26 7.02
N VAL A 73 -18.58 -11.45 6.43
CA VAL A 73 -18.54 -11.21 4.99
C VAL A 73 -17.43 -12.02 4.32
N ASP A 74 -17.51 -12.19 3.01
CA ASP A 74 -16.45 -12.88 2.26
C ASP A 74 -15.21 -12.01 2.11
N VAL A 75 -15.38 -10.71 1.86
CA VAL A 75 -14.27 -9.76 1.71
C VAL A 75 -14.51 -8.54 2.59
N LEU A 76 -13.50 -8.16 3.36
CA LEU A 76 -13.50 -6.92 4.13
C LEU A 76 -12.33 -6.05 3.70
N ILE A 77 -12.62 -4.77 3.42
CA ILE A 77 -11.60 -3.76 3.14
C ILE A 77 -11.59 -2.78 4.30
N ALA A 78 -10.52 -2.82 5.11
CA ALA A 78 -10.36 -1.94 6.27
C ALA A 78 -8.89 -1.84 6.67
N ASP A 79 -8.52 -0.72 7.31
CA ASP A 79 -7.15 -0.50 7.81
C ASP A 79 -7.02 -0.68 9.33
N ASN A 80 -8.00 -0.24 10.10
CA ASN A 80 -7.98 -0.18 11.56
C ASN A 80 -9.08 -1.05 12.19
N MET A 81 -8.89 -2.37 12.19
CA MET A 81 -9.71 -3.26 13.03
C MET A 81 -8.82 -3.98 14.04
N GLU A 82 -9.25 -4.04 15.29
CA GLU A 82 -8.62 -4.88 16.29
C GLU A 82 -8.57 -6.34 15.82
N GLU A 83 -7.50 -7.03 16.13
CA GLU A 83 -7.18 -8.33 15.51
C GLU A 83 -8.23 -9.42 15.77
N ILE A 84 -8.97 -9.31 16.87
CA ILE A 84 -10.07 -10.21 17.25
C ILE A 84 -11.27 -10.08 16.30
N PHE A 85 -11.62 -8.85 15.91
CA PHE A 85 -12.70 -8.60 14.96
C PHE A 85 -12.39 -9.05 13.54
N ARG A 86 -11.12 -9.11 13.16
CA ARG A 86 -10.69 -9.40 11.77
C ARG A 86 -10.98 -10.82 11.33
N LYS A 87 -10.74 -11.81 12.20
CA LYS A 87 -10.94 -13.23 11.88
C LYS A 87 -12.41 -13.62 11.86
N GLU A 88 -13.21 -12.97 12.69
CA GLU A 88 -14.64 -13.24 12.80
C GLU A 88 -15.48 -12.46 11.78
N ALA A 89 -15.01 -11.28 11.37
CA ALA A 89 -15.74 -10.38 10.49
C ALA A 89 -15.67 -10.76 8.99
N ALA A 90 -14.60 -11.43 8.55
CA ALA A 90 -14.41 -11.74 7.13
C ALA A 90 -13.58 -13.01 6.88
N GLU A 91 -13.81 -13.63 5.71
CA GLU A 91 -12.95 -14.71 5.20
C GLU A 91 -11.64 -14.15 4.65
N LEU A 92 -11.71 -13.02 3.95
CA LEU A 92 -10.58 -12.33 3.34
C LEU A 92 -10.52 -10.87 3.78
N LEU A 93 -9.37 -10.46 4.32
CA LEU A 93 -9.09 -9.08 4.68
C LEU A 93 -8.11 -8.45 3.68
N LEU A 94 -8.54 -7.36 3.07
CA LEU A 94 -7.73 -6.49 2.22
C LEU A 94 -7.46 -5.18 2.97
N LYS A 95 -6.21 -4.73 2.97
CA LYS A 95 -5.83 -3.47 3.61
C LYS A 95 -5.36 -2.45 2.57
N PRO A 96 -5.74 -1.18 2.67
CA PRO A 96 -5.22 -0.14 1.80
C PRO A 96 -3.71 0.01 1.96
N LYS A 97 -3.01 0.23 0.85
CA LYS A 97 -1.64 0.74 0.86
C LYS A 97 -1.72 2.24 0.95
N LYS A 98 -1.34 2.80 2.09
CA LYS A 98 -1.56 4.23 2.35
C LYS A 98 -0.32 5.02 2.74
N TYR A 99 0.81 4.34 2.96
CA TYR A 99 2.02 5.01 3.40
C TYR A 99 2.99 5.21 2.24
N ILE A 100 3.60 6.39 2.19
CA ILE A 100 4.74 6.66 1.33
C ILE A 100 5.97 6.75 2.23
N LEU A 101 6.95 5.90 1.99
CA LEU A 101 8.19 5.88 2.75
C LEU A 101 9.19 6.84 2.11
N GLY A 102 9.36 8.02 2.69
CA GLY A 102 10.40 8.97 2.29
C GLY A 102 11.76 8.53 2.82
N ALA A 103 12.75 8.33 1.96
CA ALA A 103 14.07 7.91 2.36
C ALA A 103 15.18 8.73 1.72
N GLY A 104 16.17 9.09 2.52
CA GLY A 104 17.41 9.70 2.09
C GLY A 104 18.60 9.00 2.74
N CYS A 105 19.72 8.95 2.02
CA CYS A 105 20.95 8.31 2.51
C CYS A 105 22.18 9.01 1.96
N LYS A 106 23.34 8.76 2.55
CA LYS A 106 24.63 9.16 1.98
C LYS A 106 24.90 8.34 0.71
N LYS A 107 25.66 8.90 -0.23
CA LYS A 107 26.11 8.18 -1.43
C LYS A 107 26.87 6.91 -1.04
N GLY A 108 26.50 5.78 -1.63
CA GLY A 108 27.15 4.51 -1.36
C GLY A 108 26.78 3.89 0.00
N THR A 109 25.65 4.26 0.57
CA THR A 109 25.15 3.63 1.79
C THR A 109 24.93 2.12 1.55
N ASP A 110 25.37 1.32 2.52
CA ASP A 110 25.18 -0.14 2.49
C ASP A 110 23.69 -0.52 2.51
N SER A 111 23.31 -1.38 1.60
CA SER A 111 21.89 -1.75 1.40
C SER A 111 21.29 -2.49 2.61
N VAL A 112 22.11 -3.33 3.27
CA VAL A 112 21.64 -4.09 4.45
C VAL A 112 21.39 -3.13 5.63
N LYS A 113 22.26 -2.14 5.81
CA LYS A 113 22.10 -1.13 6.87
C LYS A 113 20.88 -0.26 6.62
N LEU A 114 20.68 0.18 5.37
CA LEU A 114 19.48 0.95 5.01
C LEU A 114 18.21 0.17 5.26
N GLU A 115 18.17 -1.07 4.80
CA GLU A 115 17.01 -1.95 4.98
C GLU A 115 16.68 -2.16 6.47
N ALA A 116 17.69 -2.50 7.28
CA ALA A 116 17.51 -2.68 8.72
C ALA A 116 16.96 -1.42 9.39
N PHE A 117 17.45 -0.24 8.99
CA PHE A 117 16.98 1.04 9.52
C PHE A 117 15.53 1.34 9.11
N LEU A 118 15.17 1.16 7.84
CA LEU A 118 13.82 1.41 7.36
C LEU A 118 12.81 0.44 7.98
N ARG A 119 13.17 -0.82 8.12
CA ARG A 119 12.32 -1.82 8.79
C ARG A 119 12.09 -1.48 10.26
N LYS A 120 13.14 -1.07 10.97
CA LYS A 120 13.03 -0.64 12.36
C LYS A 120 12.05 0.53 12.52
N ILE A 121 12.12 1.55 11.65
CA ILE A 121 11.18 2.68 11.70
C ILE A 121 9.75 2.22 11.44
N LEU A 122 9.52 1.35 10.47
CA LEU A 122 8.19 0.83 10.18
C LEU A 122 7.63 0.04 11.38
N GLU A 123 8.46 -0.77 12.02
CA GLU A 123 8.11 -1.54 13.20
C GLU A 123 7.80 -0.64 14.41
N GLU A 124 8.60 0.41 14.66
CA GLU A 124 8.35 1.40 15.71
C GLU A 124 7.03 2.17 15.51
N GLN A 125 6.55 2.28 14.27
CA GLN A 125 5.29 2.94 13.91
C GLN A 125 4.13 1.95 13.72
N ASP A 126 4.32 0.67 14.02
CA ASP A 126 3.33 -0.41 13.80
C ASP A 126 2.80 -0.44 12.34
N ILE A 127 3.68 -0.16 11.39
CA ILE A 127 3.37 -0.17 9.95
C ILE A 127 3.96 -1.42 9.31
N ALA A 128 3.10 -2.26 8.73
CA ALA A 128 3.58 -3.38 7.92
C ALA A 128 4.14 -2.88 6.59
N ILE A 129 5.25 -3.48 6.13
CA ILE A 129 5.91 -3.09 4.86
C ILE A 129 4.95 -3.18 3.66
N GLU A 130 3.98 -4.08 3.71
CA GLU A 130 2.95 -4.28 2.71
C GLU A 130 1.95 -3.11 2.61
N GLN A 131 1.85 -2.29 3.65
CA GLN A 131 1.03 -1.07 3.66
C GLN A 131 1.74 0.12 3.00
N VAL A 132 3.01 -0.03 2.62
CA VAL A 132 3.77 0.99 1.92
C VAL A 132 3.41 0.97 0.44
N ALA A 133 2.84 2.07 -0.05
CA ALA A 133 2.43 2.25 -1.44
C ALA A 133 3.61 2.61 -2.35
N ALA A 134 4.55 3.40 -1.84
CA ALA A 134 5.73 3.83 -2.59
C ALA A 134 6.91 4.15 -1.67
N LEU A 135 8.13 3.96 -2.19
CA LEU A 135 9.36 4.53 -1.67
C LEU A 135 9.63 5.85 -2.42
N ALA A 136 9.86 6.92 -1.70
CA ALA A 136 10.10 8.24 -2.29
C ALA A 136 11.46 8.81 -1.91
N SER A 137 12.10 9.54 -2.82
CA SER A 137 13.34 10.24 -2.57
C SER A 137 13.49 11.48 -3.47
N ILE A 138 14.57 12.23 -3.27
CA ILE A 138 14.95 13.31 -4.18
C ILE A 138 15.61 12.74 -5.45
N ASP A 139 15.47 13.43 -6.59
CA ASP A 139 15.93 12.98 -7.90
C ASP A 139 17.44 12.70 -7.99
N VAL A 140 18.28 13.39 -7.22
CA VAL A 140 19.73 13.09 -7.13
C VAL A 140 20.02 11.68 -6.57
N LYS A 141 19.02 11.01 -6.02
CA LYS A 141 19.08 9.65 -5.46
C LYS A 141 18.47 8.58 -6.36
N LYS A 142 18.02 8.93 -7.56
CA LYS A 142 17.37 8.00 -8.49
C LYS A 142 18.18 6.75 -8.84
N GLU A 143 19.51 6.85 -8.80
CA GLU A 143 20.45 5.76 -9.10
C GLU A 143 21.15 5.20 -7.84
N GLU A 144 20.67 5.57 -6.66
CA GLU A 144 21.26 5.08 -5.42
C GLU A 144 20.91 3.61 -5.19
N ARG A 145 21.93 2.75 -5.25
CA ARG A 145 21.81 1.30 -5.25
C ARG A 145 20.99 0.76 -4.07
N CYS A 146 21.22 1.25 -2.87
CA CYS A 146 20.53 0.77 -1.68
C CYS A 146 19.01 1.04 -1.71
N LEU A 147 18.56 2.14 -2.34
CA LEU A 147 17.13 2.46 -2.52
C LEU A 147 16.50 1.59 -3.61
N LEU A 148 17.22 1.37 -4.71
CA LEU A 148 16.77 0.51 -5.80
C LEU A 148 16.62 -0.94 -5.33
N GLU A 149 17.61 -1.49 -4.63
CA GLU A 149 17.56 -2.85 -4.09
C GLU A 149 16.43 -3.03 -3.07
N PHE A 150 16.16 -2.03 -2.23
CA PHE A 150 15.03 -2.05 -1.31
C PHE A 150 13.69 -2.07 -2.06
N SER A 151 13.53 -1.18 -3.04
CA SER A 151 12.34 -1.11 -3.90
C SER A 151 12.07 -2.44 -4.60
N GLU A 152 13.09 -3.05 -5.19
CA GLU A 152 12.98 -4.32 -5.91
C GLU A 152 12.64 -5.48 -4.97
N LYS A 153 13.35 -5.60 -3.85
CA LYS A 153 13.17 -6.66 -2.85
C LYS A 153 11.73 -6.71 -2.31
N TYR A 154 11.18 -5.55 -1.98
CA TYR A 154 9.83 -5.46 -1.42
C TYR A 154 8.75 -5.19 -2.47
N ARG A 155 9.13 -5.06 -3.75
CA ARG A 155 8.22 -4.75 -4.87
C ARG A 155 7.41 -3.48 -4.62
N ILE A 156 8.06 -2.48 -4.04
CA ILE A 156 7.49 -1.16 -3.75
C ILE A 156 7.97 -0.20 -4.85
N PRO A 157 7.08 0.51 -5.55
CA PRO A 157 7.49 1.49 -6.56
C PRO A 157 8.45 2.55 -5.98
N PHE A 158 9.57 2.81 -6.67
CA PHE A 158 10.48 3.87 -6.28
C PHE A 158 10.19 5.12 -7.11
N GLN A 159 9.89 6.22 -6.43
CA GLN A 159 9.54 7.51 -7.03
C GLN A 159 10.55 8.57 -6.60
N THR A 160 10.97 9.41 -7.52
CA THR A 160 11.87 10.51 -7.20
C THR A 160 11.26 11.84 -7.60
N TYR A 161 11.55 12.88 -6.83
CA TYR A 161 11.00 14.20 -6.99
C TYR A 161 12.14 15.24 -7.09
N PRO A 162 12.03 16.23 -8.01
CA PRO A 162 12.99 17.32 -8.08
C PRO A 162 12.90 18.22 -6.85
N ALA A 163 14.05 18.80 -6.46
CA ALA A 163 14.15 19.67 -5.28
C ALA A 163 13.10 20.79 -5.29
N GLN A 164 12.85 21.40 -6.44
CA GLN A 164 11.87 22.48 -6.60
C GLN A 164 10.46 22.04 -6.21
N LYS A 165 10.07 20.80 -6.55
CA LYS A 165 8.76 20.26 -6.20
C LYS A 165 8.65 19.98 -4.71
N LEU A 166 9.72 19.54 -4.06
CA LEU A 166 9.76 19.33 -2.61
C LEU A 166 9.67 20.65 -1.82
N GLN A 167 10.20 21.75 -2.36
CA GLN A 167 10.08 23.08 -1.74
C GLN A 167 8.65 23.64 -1.72
N THR A 168 7.78 23.18 -2.60
CA THR A 168 6.39 23.65 -2.67
C THR A 168 5.45 22.91 -1.71
N VAL A 169 5.95 21.89 -1.02
CA VAL A 169 5.14 21.14 -0.05
C VAL A 169 5.01 21.93 1.24
N TYR A 170 3.76 22.31 1.59
CA TYR A 170 3.46 23.00 2.83
C TYR A 170 3.34 22.01 3.99
N GLY A 171 3.99 22.32 5.12
CA GLY A 171 3.91 21.51 6.33
C GLY A 171 5.00 21.88 7.34
N THR A 172 4.86 21.40 8.57
CA THR A 172 5.89 21.55 9.61
C THR A 172 6.83 20.35 9.52
N PHE A 173 8.03 20.57 9.01
CA PHE A 173 9.04 19.53 8.85
C PHE A 173 10.27 19.85 9.72
N HIS A 174 10.92 18.82 10.24
CA HIS A 174 12.22 18.98 10.88
C HIS A 174 13.30 19.21 9.81
N GLY A 175 13.75 20.44 9.68
CA GLY A 175 14.78 20.82 8.75
C GLY A 175 16.17 20.32 9.19
N SER A 176 17.06 20.14 8.21
CA SER A 176 18.47 19.85 8.45
C SER A 176 19.31 20.80 7.61
N ASP A 177 20.10 21.65 8.28
CA ASP A 177 21.02 22.60 7.61
C ASP A 177 22.01 21.89 6.69
N PHE A 178 22.41 20.67 7.06
CA PHE A 178 23.28 19.84 6.22
C PHE A 178 22.55 19.43 4.92
N VAL A 179 21.30 19.00 4.99
CA VAL A 179 20.52 18.63 3.80
C VAL A 179 20.30 19.87 2.93
N LYS A 180 19.97 21.00 3.53
CA LYS A 180 19.78 22.27 2.83
C LYS A 180 21.01 22.68 2.04
N SER A 181 22.22 22.54 2.62
CA SER A 181 23.49 22.85 1.95
C SER A 181 23.82 21.94 0.78
N GLN A 182 23.33 20.69 0.78
CA GLN A 182 23.64 19.69 -0.25
C GLN A 182 22.65 19.68 -1.42
N VAL A 183 21.38 19.92 -1.15
CA VAL A 183 20.29 19.71 -2.13
C VAL A 183 19.32 20.89 -2.22
N GLY A 184 19.53 21.96 -1.46
CA GLY A 184 18.74 23.19 -1.51
C GLY A 184 17.34 23.09 -0.90
N VAL A 185 17.01 22.01 -0.20
CA VAL A 185 15.74 21.82 0.51
C VAL A 185 16.00 21.48 1.97
N ASP A 186 15.16 21.98 2.87
CA ASP A 186 15.34 21.83 4.31
C ASP A 186 15.18 20.37 4.78
N ASN A 187 14.45 19.57 4.01
CA ASN A 187 14.16 18.17 4.37
C ASN A 187 13.90 17.31 3.12
N VAL A 188 14.44 16.11 3.10
CA VAL A 188 14.24 15.09 2.05
C VAL A 188 13.51 13.87 2.61
N CYS A 189 13.45 13.70 3.92
CA CYS A 189 13.15 12.42 4.56
C CYS A 189 12.01 12.43 5.57
N CYS A 190 11.32 13.53 5.82
CA CYS A 190 10.25 13.56 6.81
C CYS A 190 8.87 13.64 6.15
N LEU A 191 8.46 12.59 5.47
CA LEU A 191 7.09 12.48 5.03
C LEU A 191 6.60 11.05 5.17
N LEU A 192 6.27 10.67 6.40
CA LEU A 192 5.16 9.75 6.63
C LEU A 192 3.89 10.59 6.43
N TYR A 193 3.47 10.79 5.20
CA TYR A 193 2.25 11.51 4.90
C TYR A 193 1.24 10.56 4.29
N THR A 194 0.06 10.52 4.92
CA THR A 194 -1.13 9.98 4.28
C THR A 194 -1.49 10.90 3.13
N SER A 195 -1.05 10.57 1.93
CA SER A 195 -1.48 11.28 0.73
C SER A 195 -2.92 10.91 0.40
N PRO A 196 -3.80 11.87 0.13
CA PRO A 196 -4.97 11.59 -0.68
C PRO A 196 -4.50 11.06 -2.03
N SER A 197 -5.26 10.11 -2.59
CA SER A 197 -4.98 9.46 -3.86
C SER A 197 -4.54 10.47 -4.94
N PRO A 198 -3.55 10.18 -5.80
CA PRO A 198 -3.14 11.07 -6.89
C PRO A 198 -4.14 11.09 -8.04
N ARG A 199 -5.44 11.12 -7.76
CA ARG A 199 -6.53 11.27 -8.73
C ARG A 199 -7.44 12.42 -8.28
N ASP A 200 -6.85 13.63 -8.30
CA ASP A 200 -7.57 14.89 -8.43
C ASP A 200 -6.89 15.74 -9.48
#